data_84a39d161feb355800adfb5cfcdbac5d
#
_entry.id   84a39d161feb355800adfb5cfcdbac5d
#
_cell.length_a   1.000
_cell.length_b   1.000
_cell.length_c   1.000
_cell.angle_alpha   90.00
_cell.angle_beta   90.00
_cell.angle_gamma   90.00
#
_symmetry.space_group_name_H-M   'P 1'
#
loop_
_entity.id
_entity.type
_entity.pdbx_description
1 polymer ?
#
loop_
_entity_poly.entity_id
_entity_poly.type
_entity_poly.pdbx_seq_one_letter_code
_entity_poly.pdbx_strand_id
1 'polypeptide(L)'
;MAISEALEYASSKDLDLVEVAPGQEVPVCKVMNYGKYKYEQSRKEKEAKKKQKIVDTKEIRLSSTIDTHDFEFKAKNARKFLEDGDKVKATIKFKGRELNNTSFGVNVLNKFAEALSEVGVAEKAPKLEGRSMMLIISPKNN
;
A
#
# COMPACT_ATOMS: atom_id res chain seq x y z
N MET A 1 1.19 -40.17 -17.63
CA MET A 1 2.31 -41.03 -17.21
C MET A 1 2.13 -41.46 -15.76
N ALA A 2 2.30 -42.74 -15.48
CA ALA A 2 2.21 -43.23 -14.10
C ALA A 2 3.36 -42.66 -13.26
N ILE A 3 3.13 -42.46 -11.94
CA ILE A 3 4.15 -41.87 -11.04
C ILE A 3 5.43 -42.70 -11.04
N SER A 4 5.34 -44.04 -11.03
CA SER A 4 6.51 -44.92 -11.08
C SER A 4 7.35 -44.74 -12.35
N GLU A 5 6.69 -44.59 -13.49
CA GLU A 5 7.33 -44.33 -14.77
C GLU A 5 8.00 -42.96 -14.80
N ALA A 6 7.35 -41.95 -14.25
CA ALA A 6 7.88 -40.60 -14.14
C ALA A 6 9.12 -40.54 -13.25
N LEU A 7 9.09 -41.26 -12.11
CA LEU A 7 10.25 -41.36 -11.21
C LEU A 7 11.44 -42.07 -11.85
N GLU A 8 11.19 -43.14 -12.58
CA GLU A 8 12.23 -43.87 -13.34
C GLU A 8 12.82 -42.96 -14.41
N TYR A 9 11.99 -42.22 -15.12
CA TYR A 9 12.44 -41.27 -16.13
C TYR A 9 13.33 -40.17 -15.53
N ALA A 10 12.91 -39.58 -14.42
CA ALA A 10 13.70 -38.57 -13.73
C ALA A 10 15.05 -39.12 -13.25
N SER A 11 15.04 -40.32 -12.65
CA SER A 11 16.24 -40.98 -12.20
C SER A 11 17.22 -41.28 -13.36
N SER A 12 16.72 -41.71 -14.52
CA SER A 12 17.54 -41.97 -15.70
C SER A 12 18.23 -40.74 -16.25
N LYS A 13 17.69 -39.56 -15.97
CA LYS A 13 18.25 -38.26 -16.39
C LYS A 13 19.04 -37.56 -15.30
N ASP A 14 19.22 -38.18 -14.13
CA ASP A 14 19.81 -37.57 -12.92
C ASP A 14 19.07 -36.28 -12.51
N LEU A 15 17.76 -36.25 -12.68
CA LEU A 15 16.90 -35.14 -12.35
C LEU A 15 15.88 -35.55 -11.32
N ASP A 16 15.21 -34.57 -10.70
CA ASP A 16 14.16 -34.78 -9.72
C ASP A 16 12.78 -34.62 -10.35
N LEU A 17 11.80 -35.35 -9.83
CA LEU A 17 10.41 -35.18 -10.18
C LEU A 17 9.78 -34.17 -9.21
N VAL A 18 9.35 -33.02 -9.73
CA VAL A 18 8.80 -31.92 -8.92
C VAL A 18 7.33 -31.71 -9.25
N GLU A 19 6.48 -31.69 -8.22
CA GLU A 19 5.08 -31.36 -8.34
C GLU A 19 4.92 -29.84 -8.46
N VAL A 20 4.50 -29.34 -9.63
CA VAL A 20 4.43 -27.90 -9.91
C VAL A 20 3.02 -27.32 -9.80
N ALA A 21 2.00 -28.16 -9.75
CA ALA A 21 0.61 -27.74 -9.62
C ALA A 21 -0.12 -28.59 -8.57
N PRO A 22 0.13 -28.36 -7.27
CA PRO A 22 -0.59 -29.09 -6.21
C PRO A 22 -2.05 -28.61 -6.13
N GLY A 23 -2.93 -29.51 -5.73
CA GLY A 23 -4.36 -29.20 -5.57
C GLY A 23 -5.24 -29.54 -6.75
N GLN A 24 -4.69 -30.02 -7.85
CA GLN A 24 -5.46 -30.59 -8.95
C GLN A 24 -5.73 -32.08 -8.67
N GLU A 25 -6.84 -32.60 -9.23
CA GLU A 25 -7.21 -34.00 -9.09
C GLU A 25 -6.09 -34.93 -9.60
N VAL A 26 -5.45 -34.54 -10.71
CA VAL A 26 -4.24 -35.19 -11.23
C VAL A 26 -3.08 -34.23 -11.04
N PRO A 27 -2.09 -34.52 -10.18
CA PRO A 27 -0.96 -33.64 -9.98
C PRO A 27 -0.11 -33.48 -11.25
N VAL A 28 0.25 -32.26 -11.57
CA VAL A 28 1.17 -31.99 -12.67
C VAL A 28 2.59 -31.98 -12.11
N CYS A 29 3.43 -32.91 -12.58
CA CYS A 29 4.81 -33.03 -12.16
C CYS A 29 5.74 -32.71 -13.33
N LYS A 30 6.86 -32.10 -13.01
CA LYS A 30 7.87 -31.75 -14.02
C LYS A 30 9.22 -32.34 -13.63
N VAL A 31 9.91 -32.94 -14.59
CA VAL A 31 11.25 -33.48 -14.38
C VAL A 31 12.25 -32.33 -14.50
N MET A 32 12.95 -32.03 -13.39
CA MET A 32 13.89 -30.92 -13.35
C MET A 32 14.86 -31.08 -12.18
N ASN A 33 15.91 -30.26 -12.15
CA ASN A 33 16.79 -30.15 -11.00
C ASN A 33 16.07 -29.37 -9.90
N TYR A 34 15.73 -30.02 -8.79
CA TYR A 34 14.97 -29.43 -7.70
C TYR A 34 15.71 -28.26 -7.05
N GLY A 35 17.02 -28.37 -6.85
CA GLY A 35 17.83 -27.28 -6.29
C GLY A 35 17.77 -26.01 -7.14
N LYS A 36 17.87 -26.16 -8.45
CA LYS A 36 17.75 -25.06 -9.40
C LYS A 36 16.35 -24.46 -9.40
N TYR A 37 15.31 -25.29 -9.38
CA TYR A 37 13.90 -24.87 -9.29
C TYR A 37 13.66 -24.04 -8.04
N LYS A 38 14.10 -24.52 -6.89
CA LYS A 38 13.95 -23.84 -5.60
C LYS A 38 14.65 -22.49 -5.60
N TYR A 39 15.86 -22.42 -6.19
CA TYR A 39 16.60 -21.17 -6.32
C TYR A 39 15.85 -20.15 -7.19
N GLU A 40 15.32 -20.58 -8.34
CA GLU A 40 14.57 -19.72 -9.24
C GLU A 40 13.28 -19.20 -8.58
N GLN A 41 12.57 -20.02 -7.82
CA GLN A 41 11.38 -19.61 -7.07
C GLN A 41 11.73 -18.57 -6.01
N SER A 42 12.80 -18.77 -5.25
CA SER A 42 13.28 -17.78 -4.27
C SER A 42 13.64 -16.46 -4.93
N ARG A 43 14.27 -16.50 -6.07
CA ARG A 43 14.65 -15.31 -6.85
C ARG A 43 13.42 -14.54 -7.31
N LYS A 44 12.40 -15.25 -7.84
CA LYS A 44 11.11 -14.64 -8.26
C LYS A 44 10.39 -13.99 -7.09
N GLU A 45 10.36 -14.64 -5.94
CA GLU A 45 9.76 -14.09 -4.73
C GLU A 45 10.45 -12.81 -4.27
N LYS A 46 11.78 -12.78 -4.30
CA LYS A 46 12.56 -11.59 -3.94
C LYS A 46 12.30 -10.43 -4.91
N GLU A 47 12.26 -10.72 -6.21
CA GLU A 47 11.93 -9.71 -7.23
C GLU A 47 10.51 -9.17 -7.07
N ALA A 48 9.54 -10.04 -6.79
CA ALA A 48 8.16 -9.65 -6.53
C ALA A 48 8.06 -8.73 -5.32
N LYS A 49 8.78 -9.03 -4.23
CA LYS A 49 8.83 -8.18 -3.04
C LYS A 49 9.45 -6.82 -3.32
N LYS A 50 10.51 -6.77 -4.12
CA LYS A 50 11.16 -5.49 -4.50
C LYS A 50 10.25 -4.63 -5.37
N LYS A 51 9.46 -5.26 -6.24
CA LYS A 51 8.50 -4.56 -7.10
C LYS A 51 7.24 -4.17 -6.36
N GLN A 52 6.95 -4.81 -5.23
CA GLN A 52 5.79 -4.50 -4.41
C GLN A 52 5.96 -3.13 -3.77
N LYS A 53 5.13 -2.19 -4.20
CA LYS A 53 5.17 -0.83 -3.69
C LYS A 53 4.65 -0.82 -2.27
N ILE A 54 5.50 -0.43 -1.32
CA ILE A 54 5.11 -0.27 0.08
C ILE A 54 4.34 1.04 0.18
N VAL A 55 3.07 0.96 0.58
CA VAL A 55 2.22 2.13 0.82
C VAL A 55 2.50 2.63 2.23
N ASP A 56 3.20 3.75 2.34
CA ASP A 56 3.41 4.43 3.61
C ASP A 56 2.31 5.45 3.86
N THR A 57 2.03 5.72 5.12
CA THR A 57 1.12 6.80 5.53
C THR A 57 1.96 7.99 5.98
N LYS A 58 1.89 9.08 5.23
CA LYS A 58 2.61 10.32 5.56
C LYS A 58 1.68 11.25 6.35
N GLU A 59 2.13 11.72 7.49
CA GLU A 59 1.37 12.62 8.32
C GLU A 59 1.70 14.07 8.00
N ILE A 60 0.64 14.88 7.79
CA ILE A 60 0.76 16.32 7.59
C ILE A 60 -0.04 17.01 8.69
N ARG A 61 0.61 17.85 9.45
CA ARG A 61 -0.02 18.61 10.52
C ARG A 61 -0.45 19.98 10.01
N LEU A 62 -1.71 20.28 10.22
CA LEU A 62 -2.30 21.57 9.89
C LEU A 62 -2.71 22.29 11.18
N SER A 63 -2.84 23.60 11.11
CA SER A 63 -3.37 24.41 12.19
C SER A 63 -4.77 24.88 11.86
N SER A 64 -5.65 25.03 12.86
CA SER A 64 -6.99 25.60 12.66
C SER A 64 -6.93 27.04 12.18
N THR A 65 -5.84 27.75 12.47
CA THR A 65 -5.60 29.14 12.07
C THR A 65 -4.56 29.22 10.96
N ILE A 66 -4.47 28.18 10.12
CA ILE A 66 -3.46 28.11 9.06
C ILE A 66 -3.63 29.24 8.05
N ASP A 67 -2.51 29.88 7.71
CA ASP A 67 -2.40 30.88 6.68
C ASP A 67 -2.51 30.21 5.28
N THR A 68 -3.00 30.93 4.30
CA THR A 68 -3.19 30.44 2.93
C THR A 68 -1.89 29.92 2.32
N HIS A 69 -0.78 30.61 2.55
CA HIS A 69 0.54 30.20 2.04
C HIS A 69 0.98 28.87 2.63
N ASP A 70 0.87 28.69 3.92
CA ASP A 70 1.18 27.41 4.60
C ASP A 70 0.27 26.29 4.13
N PHE A 71 -1.01 26.60 3.95
CA PHE A 71 -2.00 25.64 3.46
C PHE A 71 -1.62 25.16 2.06
N GLU A 72 -1.30 26.06 1.15
CA GLU A 72 -0.90 25.73 -0.22
C GLU A 72 0.40 24.92 -0.25
N PHE A 73 1.36 25.27 0.59
CA PHE A 73 2.63 24.56 0.72
C PHE A 73 2.41 23.12 1.19
N LYS A 74 1.59 22.94 2.21
CA LYS A 74 1.28 21.60 2.74
C LYS A 74 0.43 20.79 1.77
N ALA A 75 -0.50 21.40 1.06
CA ALA A 75 -1.28 20.75 0.01
C ALA A 75 -0.37 20.27 -1.13
N LYS A 76 0.62 21.06 -1.51
CA LYS A 76 1.60 20.69 -2.53
C LYS A 76 2.43 19.48 -2.10
N ASN A 77 2.88 19.45 -0.86
CA ASN A 77 3.63 18.31 -0.32
C ASN A 77 2.76 17.05 -0.26
N ALA A 78 1.50 17.19 0.17
CA ALA A 78 0.55 16.09 0.21
C ALA A 78 0.28 15.53 -1.19
N ARG A 79 0.13 16.40 -2.17
CA ARG A 79 -0.05 16.01 -3.57
C ARG A 79 1.11 15.15 -4.05
N LYS A 80 2.33 15.55 -3.72
CA LYS A 80 3.54 14.80 -4.06
C LYS A 80 3.54 13.40 -3.45
N PHE A 81 3.16 13.29 -2.16
CA PHE A 81 3.05 11.99 -1.49
C PHE A 81 1.99 11.09 -2.15
N LEU A 82 0.85 11.65 -2.51
CA LEU A 82 -0.22 10.91 -3.19
C LEU A 82 0.21 10.47 -4.59
N GLU A 83 0.93 11.30 -5.32
CA GLU A 83 1.49 10.94 -6.64
C GLU A 83 2.49 9.79 -6.52
N ASP A 84 3.25 9.75 -5.43
CA ASP A 84 4.18 8.65 -5.13
C ASP A 84 3.46 7.36 -4.69
N GLY A 85 2.15 7.42 -4.48
CA GLY A 85 1.33 6.27 -4.07
C GLY A 85 1.20 6.08 -2.57
N ASP A 86 1.59 7.07 -1.78
CA ASP A 86 1.46 7.04 -0.33
C ASP A 86 0.12 7.61 0.12
N LYS A 87 -0.36 7.17 1.28
CA LYS A 87 -1.53 7.77 1.93
C LYS A 87 -1.11 9.00 2.71
N VAL A 88 -1.98 9.99 2.77
CA VAL A 88 -1.77 11.22 3.53
C VAL A 88 -2.74 11.28 4.69
N LYS A 89 -2.21 11.46 5.90
CA LYS A 89 -2.99 11.67 7.11
C LYS A 89 -2.88 13.15 7.49
N ALA A 90 -3.92 13.91 7.21
CA ALA A 90 -3.99 15.31 7.60
C ALA A 90 -4.54 15.41 9.02
N THR A 91 -3.78 16.01 9.91
CA THR A 91 -4.14 16.14 11.33
C THR A 91 -4.15 17.60 11.74
N ILE A 92 -5.22 18.01 12.44
CA ILE A 92 -5.32 19.33 13.06
C ILE A 92 -5.38 19.13 14.57
N LYS A 93 -4.46 19.77 15.29
CA LYS A 93 -4.45 19.76 16.74
C LYS A 93 -5.08 21.06 17.28
N PHE A 94 -6.15 20.91 18.05
CA PHE A 94 -6.84 22.05 18.67
C PHE A 94 -6.20 22.38 20.01
N LYS A 95 -6.02 23.66 20.27
CA LYS A 95 -5.51 24.18 21.56
C LYS A 95 -6.64 24.82 22.35
N GLY A 96 -6.81 24.41 23.62
CA GLY A 96 -7.70 25.06 24.56
C GLY A 96 -9.06 25.48 24.02
N ARG A 97 -9.24 26.77 23.79
CA ARG A 97 -10.53 27.38 23.34
C ARG A 97 -10.96 26.92 21.95
N GLU A 98 -10.06 26.46 21.12
CA GLU A 98 -10.36 26.00 19.76
C GLU A 98 -11.23 24.72 19.74
N LEU A 99 -11.21 23.96 20.83
CA LEU A 99 -12.06 22.77 20.98
C LEU A 99 -13.55 23.08 20.91
N ASN A 100 -13.95 24.32 21.28
CA ASN A 100 -15.33 24.76 21.23
C ASN A 100 -15.79 25.09 19.80
N ASN A 101 -14.86 25.15 18.84
CA ASN A 101 -15.17 25.53 17.46
C ASN A 101 -14.45 24.60 16.46
N THR A 102 -14.79 23.33 16.52
CA THR A 102 -14.22 22.30 15.65
C THR A 102 -14.63 22.43 14.19
N SER A 103 -15.67 23.25 13.91
CA SER A 103 -16.14 23.47 12.54
C SER A 103 -15.05 24.08 11.63
N PHE A 104 -14.16 24.91 12.17
CA PHE A 104 -13.01 25.43 11.43
C PHE A 104 -12.07 24.30 10.97
N GLY A 105 -11.82 23.33 11.84
CA GLY A 105 -11.00 22.17 11.50
C GLY A 105 -11.64 21.34 10.40
N VAL A 106 -12.93 21.07 10.47
CA VAL A 106 -13.67 20.36 9.44
C VAL A 106 -13.55 21.10 8.10
N ASN A 107 -13.75 22.40 8.09
CA ASN A 107 -13.66 23.22 6.89
C ASN A 107 -12.24 23.20 6.28
N VAL A 108 -11.20 23.31 7.11
CA VAL A 108 -9.81 23.24 6.67
C VAL A 108 -9.50 21.88 6.06
N LEU A 109 -9.90 20.80 6.72
CA LEU A 109 -9.67 19.45 6.22
C LEU A 109 -10.45 19.16 4.93
N ASN A 110 -11.69 19.65 4.83
CA ASN A 110 -12.48 19.50 3.61
C ASN A 110 -11.87 20.27 2.43
N LYS A 111 -11.38 21.48 2.67
CA LYS A 111 -10.65 22.25 1.65
C LYS A 111 -9.36 21.56 1.23
N PHE A 112 -8.67 20.96 2.19
CA PHE A 112 -7.46 20.21 1.93
C PHE A 112 -7.75 18.99 1.06
N ALA A 113 -8.77 18.22 1.38
CA ALA A 113 -9.21 17.08 0.59
C ALA A 113 -9.66 17.50 -0.82
N GLU A 114 -10.39 18.61 -0.93
CA GLU A 114 -10.82 19.16 -2.21
C GLU A 114 -9.65 19.59 -3.08
N ALA A 115 -8.66 20.25 -2.47
CA ALA A 115 -7.42 20.63 -3.19
C ALA A 115 -6.65 19.43 -3.72
N LEU A 116 -6.79 18.27 -3.09
CA LEU A 116 -6.13 17.03 -3.47
C LEU A 116 -7.04 16.07 -4.25
N SER A 117 -8.26 16.48 -4.60
CA SER A 117 -9.26 15.62 -5.25
C SER A 117 -8.82 15.08 -6.61
N GLU A 118 -7.88 15.73 -7.29
CA GLU A 118 -7.32 15.26 -8.56
C GLU A 118 -6.40 14.04 -8.39
N VAL A 119 -5.70 13.95 -7.28
CA VAL A 119 -4.68 12.94 -7.04
C VAL A 119 -5.02 11.97 -5.91
N GLY A 120 -6.05 12.27 -5.12
CA GLY A 120 -6.42 11.45 -3.99
C GLY A 120 -7.91 11.55 -3.65
N VAL A 121 -8.37 10.59 -2.83
CA VAL A 121 -9.75 10.51 -2.35
C VAL A 121 -9.74 10.37 -0.84
N ALA A 122 -10.55 11.15 -0.14
CA ALA A 122 -10.73 11.02 1.30
C ALA A 122 -11.45 9.69 1.59
N GLU A 123 -10.87 8.84 2.43
CA GLU A 123 -11.45 7.55 2.79
C GLU A 123 -12.70 7.71 3.67
N LYS A 124 -12.66 8.66 4.59
CA LYS A 124 -13.73 8.94 5.53
C LYS A 124 -13.84 10.43 5.79
N ALA A 125 -14.98 10.86 6.33
CA ALA A 125 -15.15 12.23 6.79
C ALA A 125 -14.17 12.55 7.93
N PRO A 126 -13.79 13.83 8.13
CA PRO A 126 -12.92 14.22 9.25
C PRO A 126 -13.49 13.75 10.58
N LYS A 127 -12.64 13.15 11.40
CA LYS A 127 -13.02 12.59 12.70
C LYS A 127 -12.25 13.27 13.83
N LEU A 128 -12.99 13.72 14.84
CA LEU A 128 -12.38 14.29 16.04
C LEU A 128 -12.00 13.18 17.01
N GLU A 129 -10.73 13.09 17.36
CA GLU A 129 -10.22 12.19 18.39
C GLU A 129 -9.50 13.01 19.48
N GLY A 130 -10.13 13.13 20.66
CA GLY A 130 -9.61 13.96 21.74
C GLY A 130 -9.47 15.41 21.31
N ARG A 131 -8.24 15.93 21.29
CA ARG A 131 -7.93 17.31 20.88
C ARG A 131 -7.45 17.42 19.44
N SER A 132 -7.57 16.37 18.67
CA SER A 132 -7.10 16.34 17.29
C SER A 132 -8.19 15.89 16.35
N MET A 133 -8.19 16.45 15.17
CA MET A 133 -9.07 16.01 14.08
C MET A 133 -8.21 15.48 12.96
N MET A 134 -8.58 14.35 12.38
CA MET A 134 -7.78 13.71 11.33
C MET A 134 -8.63 13.35 10.11
N LEU A 135 -7.99 13.38 8.95
CA LEU A 135 -8.56 12.97 7.69
C LEU A 135 -7.52 12.13 6.94
N ILE A 136 -7.92 10.96 6.45
CA ILE A 136 -7.04 10.10 5.67
C ILE A 136 -7.42 10.20 4.20
N ILE A 137 -6.42 10.49 3.36
CA ILE A 137 -6.57 10.61 1.92
C ILE A 137 -5.76 9.49 1.26
N SER A 138 -6.41 8.69 0.44
CA SER A 138 -5.77 7.62 -0.33
C SER A 138 -5.44 8.08 -1.74
N PRO A 139 -4.34 7.61 -2.35
CA PRO A 139 -4.03 7.95 -3.73
C PRO A 139 -5.04 7.35 -4.70
N LYS A 140 -5.41 8.11 -5.74
CA LYS A 140 -6.35 7.64 -6.77
C LYS A 140 -5.77 6.57 -7.68
N ASN A 141 -4.49 6.64 -7.94
CA ASN A 141 -3.81 5.75 -8.88
C ASN A 141 -3.21 4.54 -8.14
N ASN A 142 -4.05 3.57 -7.85
CA ASN A 142 -3.62 2.29 -7.31
C ASN A 142 -3.99 1.16 -8.25
#